data_916bd2b0f04533ad2c94dd643c68107d
#
_entry.id   916bd2b0f04533ad2c94dd643c68107d
#
_cell.length_a   1.000
_cell.length_b   1.000
_cell.length_c   1.000
_cell.angle_alpha   90.00
_cell.angle_beta   90.00
_cell.angle_gamma   90.00
#
_symmetry.space_group_name_H-M   'P 1'
#
loop_
_entity.id
_entity.type
_entity.pdbx_description
1 polymer ?
#
loop_
_entity_poly.entity_id
_entity_poly.type
_entity_poly.pdbx_seq_one_letter_code
_entity_poly.pdbx_strand_id
1 'polypeptide(L)'
;MLLSDAVPLKSPFRRYVDIWGLRPDGMPVLTRSSHLLPVLWDGKPAMLKVARHAEERAGNALMRWWGGEGAVRVFACEGDAILMERAAGDRSLAAMARGGMDSEGSEIICSVARKLHAGRAEPPPPLTPLARWFEPL
;
A
#
# COMPACT_ATOMS: atom_id res chain seq x y z
N MET A 1 -2.35 -14.79 26.47
CA MET A 1 -2.71 -14.99 25.06
C MET A 1 -1.61 -14.42 24.18
N LEU A 2 -0.93 -15.24 23.45
CA LEU A 2 0.09 -14.77 22.50
C LEU A 2 -0.61 -14.04 21.36
N LEU A 3 -0.09 -12.89 20.98
CA LEU A 3 -0.68 -12.00 19.96
C LEU A 3 -0.83 -12.67 18.58
N SER A 4 -0.07 -13.73 18.34
CA SER A 4 -0.14 -14.53 17.13
C SER A 4 -1.42 -15.38 17.01
N ASP A 5 -2.13 -15.59 18.11
CA ASP A 5 -3.37 -16.39 18.10
C ASP A 5 -4.56 -15.64 17.48
N ALA A 6 -4.46 -14.32 17.32
CA ALA A 6 -5.51 -13.51 16.70
C ALA A 6 -5.56 -13.66 15.17
N VAL A 7 -4.52 -14.24 14.54
CA VAL A 7 -4.45 -14.44 13.08
C VAL A 7 -4.51 -15.93 12.79
N PRO A 8 -5.52 -16.42 12.04
CA PRO A 8 -5.63 -17.84 11.70
C PRO A 8 -4.41 -18.36 10.96
N LEU A 9 -4.02 -19.61 11.20
CA LEU A 9 -2.87 -20.26 10.56
C LEU A 9 -2.92 -20.25 9.03
N LYS A 10 -4.12 -20.31 8.45
CA LYS A 10 -4.34 -20.27 6.99
C LYS A 10 -4.53 -18.86 6.45
N SER A 11 -4.43 -17.83 7.29
CA SER A 11 -4.56 -16.45 6.85
C SER A 11 -3.38 -16.03 5.95
N PRO A 12 -3.61 -15.22 4.90
CA PRO A 12 -2.53 -14.68 4.08
C PRO A 12 -1.57 -13.80 4.87
N PHE A 13 -1.98 -13.31 6.03
CA PHE A 13 -1.17 -12.44 6.87
C PHE A 13 -0.23 -13.19 7.82
N ARG A 14 -0.54 -14.44 8.15
CA ARG A 14 0.11 -15.18 9.24
C ARG A 14 1.64 -15.16 9.14
N ARG A 15 2.15 -15.53 7.98
CA ARG A 15 3.59 -15.57 7.73
C ARG A 15 4.27 -14.23 8.06
N TYR A 16 3.66 -13.15 7.60
CA TYR A 16 4.25 -11.80 7.73
C TYR A 16 4.08 -11.22 9.13
N VAL A 17 2.97 -11.53 9.79
CA VAL A 17 2.77 -11.18 11.21
C VAL A 17 3.86 -11.82 12.05
N ASP A 18 4.19 -13.08 11.79
CA ASP A 18 5.24 -13.79 12.52
C ASP A 18 6.64 -13.25 12.20
N ILE A 19 6.97 -13.06 10.91
CA ILE A 19 8.30 -12.60 10.48
C ILE A 19 8.61 -11.20 11.02
N TRP A 20 7.65 -10.30 10.99
CA TRP A 20 7.87 -8.90 11.36
C TRP A 20 7.41 -8.56 12.79
N GLY A 21 6.94 -9.54 13.55
CA GLY A 21 6.48 -9.33 14.92
C GLY A 21 5.31 -8.34 15.00
N LEU A 22 4.36 -8.47 14.10
CA LEU A 22 3.24 -7.55 14.01
C LEU A 22 2.11 -7.92 14.96
N ARG A 23 1.37 -6.91 15.39
CA ARG A 23 0.18 -7.07 16.19
C ARG A 23 -1.04 -6.55 15.41
N PRO A 24 -2.05 -7.36 15.15
CA PRO A 24 -3.27 -6.87 14.51
C PRO A 24 -3.90 -5.71 15.29
N ASP A 25 -4.34 -4.68 14.57
CA ASP A 25 -4.88 -3.44 15.15
C ASP A 25 -6.12 -2.97 14.38
N GLY A 26 -6.95 -3.88 13.94
CA GLY A 26 -8.17 -3.58 13.22
C GLY A 26 -8.64 -4.72 12.35
N MET A 27 -9.76 -4.51 11.69
CA MET A 27 -10.35 -5.50 10.80
C MET A 27 -9.58 -5.60 9.48
N PRO A 28 -9.37 -6.80 8.96
CA PRO A 28 -8.79 -6.96 7.64
C PRO A 28 -9.72 -6.41 6.56
N VAL A 29 -9.12 -5.87 5.51
CA VAL A 29 -9.82 -5.37 4.33
C VAL A 29 -9.40 -6.19 3.12
N LEU A 30 -10.35 -6.77 2.42
CA LEU A 30 -10.12 -7.45 1.17
C LEU A 30 -10.43 -6.50 0.02
N THR A 31 -9.43 -6.23 -0.81
CA THR A 31 -9.62 -5.51 -2.06
C THR A 31 -9.49 -6.46 -3.25
N ARG A 32 -9.76 -5.97 -4.45
CA ARG A 32 -9.61 -6.76 -5.67
C ARG A 32 -8.19 -7.30 -5.85
N SER A 33 -7.20 -6.54 -5.48
CA SER A 33 -5.78 -6.84 -5.76
C SER A 33 -4.97 -7.25 -4.54
N SER A 34 -5.46 -6.98 -3.31
CA SER A 34 -4.67 -7.15 -2.10
C SER A 34 -5.52 -7.49 -0.89
N HIS A 35 -4.87 -8.13 0.08
CA HIS A 35 -5.35 -8.23 1.45
C HIS A 35 -4.64 -7.16 2.29
N LEU A 36 -5.40 -6.41 3.08
CA LEU A 36 -4.88 -5.37 3.95
C LEU A 36 -5.21 -5.67 5.41
N LEU A 37 -4.26 -5.48 6.30
CA LEU A 37 -4.45 -5.62 7.74
C LEU A 37 -3.82 -4.43 8.46
N PRO A 38 -4.62 -3.64 9.18
CA PRO A 38 -4.06 -2.66 10.12
C PRO A 38 -3.30 -3.39 11.22
N VAL A 39 -2.08 -2.95 11.48
CA VAL A 39 -1.20 -3.57 12.48
C VAL A 39 -0.47 -2.53 13.31
N LEU A 40 0.06 -2.97 14.44
CA LEU A 40 1.08 -2.25 15.17
C LEU A 40 2.42 -2.93 14.91
N TRP A 41 3.41 -2.14 14.56
CA TRP A 41 4.78 -2.56 14.38
C TRP A 41 5.64 -1.80 15.38
N ASP A 42 6.19 -2.54 16.34
CA ASP A 42 6.95 -1.94 17.45
C ASP A 42 6.17 -0.80 18.14
N GLY A 43 4.87 -1.05 18.36
CA GLY A 43 3.96 -0.10 18.97
C GLY A 43 3.48 1.05 18.09
N LYS A 44 3.92 1.11 16.83
CA LYS A 44 3.56 2.16 15.88
C LYS A 44 2.54 1.68 14.86
N PRO A 45 1.55 2.50 14.50
CA PRO A 45 0.59 2.15 13.46
C PRO A 45 1.29 1.88 12.12
N ALA A 46 0.94 0.76 11.51
CA ALA A 46 1.38 0.37 10.17
C ALA A 46 0.25 -0.35 9.45
N MET A 47 0.44 -0.60 8.16
CA MET A 47 -0.48 -1.37 7.33
C MET A 47 0.28 -2.51 6.66
N LEU A 48 -0.18 -3.72 6.90
CA LEU A 48 0.31 -4.90 6.18
C LEU A 48 -0.53 -5.08 4.92
N LYS A 49 0.14 -5.10 3.76
CA LYS A 49 -0.49 -5.32 2.46
C LYS A 49 0.11 -6.57 1.83
N VAL A 50 -0.75 -7.54 1.50
CA VAL A 50 -0.35 -8.78 0.82
C VAL A 50 -0.98 -8.80 -0.56
N ALA A 51 -0.16 -8.82 -1.60
CA ALA A 51 -0.61 -8.84 -2.99
C ALA A 51 -1.30 -10.16 -3.33
N ARG A 52 -2.37 -10.09 -4.12
CA ARG A 52 -3.10 -11.24 -4.64
C ARG A 52 -2.65 -11.64 -6.04
N HIS A 53 -2.04 -10.72 -6.76
CA HIS A 53 -1.65 -10.89 -8.17
C HIS A 53 -0.25 -10.36 -8.42
N ALA A 54 0.39 -10.87 -9.49
CA ALA A 54 1.75 -10.50 -9.86
C ALA A 54 1.91 -9.00 -10.16
N GLU A 55 0.90 -8.39 -10.76
CA GLU A 55 0.92 -6.94 -11.08
C GLU A 55 0.97 -6.08 -9.81
N GLU A 56 0.26 -6.50 -8.77
CA GLU A 56 0.28 -5.80 -7.49
C GLU A 56 1.63 -5.92 -6.79
N ARG A 57 2.32 -7.04 -7.01
CA ARG A 57 3.69 -7.22 -6.53
C ARG A 57 4.65 -6.22 -7.19
N ALA A 58 4.48 -5.98 -8.48
CA ALA A 58 5.23 -4.94 -9.19
C ALA A 58 4.91 -3.54 -8.63
N GLY A 59 3.66 -3.28 -8.29
CA GLY A 59 3.23 -2.07 -7.61
C GLY A 59 3.89 -1.88 -6.24
N ASN A 60 4.07 -2.95 -5.49
CA ASN A 60 4.78 -2.92 -4.21
C ASN A 60 6.26 -2.49 -4.40
N ALA A 61 6.92 -3.00 -5.43
CA ALA A 61 8.29 -2.59 -5.77
C ALA A 61 8.36 -1.10 -6.14
N LEU A 62 7.37 -0.60 -6.86
CA LEU A 62 7.26 0.81 -7.21
C LEU A 62 7.08 1.70 -5.97
N MET A 63 6.23 1.31 -5.04
CA MET A 63 6.05 2.05 -3.78
C MET A 63 7.35 2.14 -2.98
N ARG A 64 8.10 1.05 -2.93
CA ARG A 64 9.41 1.03 -2.29
C ARG A 64 10.39 1.99 -2.97
N TRP A 65 10.38 2.01 -4.30
CA TRP A 65 11.23 2.91 -5.09
C TRP A 65 10.89 4.38 -4.89
N TRP A 66 9.61 4.72 -4.71
CA TRP A 66 9.19 6.09 -4.38
C TRP A 66 9.70 6.58 -3.02
N GLY A 67 10.01 5.67 -2.10
CA GLY A 67 10.70 6.01 -0.85
C GLY A 67 9.95 6.95 0.09
N GLY A 68 8.63 6.98 0.03
CA GLY A 68 7.81 7.87 0.85
C GLY A 68 7.61 9.27 0.26
N GLU A 69 8.09 9.51 -0.96
CA GLU A 69 7.92 10.79 -1.65
C GLU A 69 6.68 10.77 -2.55
N GLY A 70 5.58 11.33 -2.06
CA GLY A 70 4.28 11.30 -2.75
C GLY A 70 3.47 10.03 -2.52
N ALA A 71 4.02 9.05 -1.84
CA ALA A 71 3.38 7.80 -1.43
C ALA A 71 3.75 7.50 0.02
N VAL A 72 2.99 6.61 0.66
CA VAL A 72 3.32 6.16 2.02
C VAL A 72 4.68 5.46 2.03
N ARG A 73 5.39 5.59 3.14
CA ARG A 73 6.69 4.95 3.32
C ARG A 73 6.54 3.44 3.47
N VAL A 74 7.40 2.68 2.81
CA VAL A 74 7.50 1.23 2.96
C VAL A 74 8.60 0.92 3.98
N PHE A 75 8.25 0.21 5.05
CA PHE A 75 9.17 -0.15 6.13
C PHE A 75 9.86 -1.48 5.89
N ALA A 76 9.17 -2.45 5.30
CA ALA A 76 9.69 -3.78 5.02
C ALA A 76 8.99 -4.39 3.82
N CYS A 77 9.67 -5.30 3.16
CA CYS A 77 9.16 -6.00 1.98
C CYS A 77 9.66 -7.45 2.00
N GLU A 78 8.76 -8.40 1.81
CA GLU A 78 9.05 -9.82 1.77
C GLU A 78 8.02 -10.54 0.91
N GLY A 79 8.46 -11.28 -0.12
CA GLY A 79 7.55 -12.03 -0.98
C GLY A 79 6.45 -11.17 -1.58
N ASP A 80 5.20 -11.51 -1.31
CA ASP A 80 4.02 -10.80 -1.80
C ASP A 80 3.61 -9.61 -0.91
N ALA A 81 4.30 -9.38 0.19
CA ALA A 81 3.87 -8.41 1.19
C ALA A 81 4.80 -7.21 1.32
N ILE A 82 4.19 -6.09 1.65
CA ILE A 82 4.88 -4.91 2.18
C ILE A 82 4.26 -4.52 3.52
N LEU A 83 5.12 -4.05 4.40
CA LEU A 83 4.73 -3.33 5.60
C LEU A 83 4.93 -1.84 5.32
N MET A 84 3.88 -1.06 5.43
CA MET A 84 3.90 0.33 5.04
C MET A 84 3.28 1.23 6.10
N GLU A 85 3.59 2.51 6.01
CA GLU A 85 2.97 3.54 6.82
C GLU A 85 1.45 3.49 6.67
N ARG A 86 0.74 3.58 7.79
CA ARG A 86 -0.71 3.69 7.78
C ARG A 86 -1.10 5.14 7.56
N ALA A 87 -1.88 5.40 6.51
CA ALA A 87 -2.44 6.72 6.28
C ALA A 87 -3.27 7.15 7.48
N ALA A 88 -3.00 8.35 7.96
CA ALA A 88 -3.73 8.98 9.05
C ALA A 88 -4.55 10.14 8.51
N GLY A 89 -5.65 10.47 9.20
CA GLY A 89 -6.51 11.56 8.81
C GLY A 89 -7.83 11.07 8.24
N ASP A 90 -8.75 12.00 8.08
CA ASP A 90 -10.14 11.76 7.75
C ASP A 90 -10.55 12.34 6.39
N ARG A 91 -9.61 13.03 5.69
CA ARG A 91 -9.91 13.60 4.39
C ARG A 91 -9.98 12.53 3.32
N SER A 92 -11.07 12.53 2.58
CA SER A 92 -11.32 11.66 1.44
C SER A 92 -11.52 12.51 0.18
N LEU A 93 -10.72 12.24 -0.86
CA LEU A 93 -10.87 12.90 -2.16
C LEU A 93 -12.26 12.64 -2.76
N ALA A 94 -12.79 11.44 -2.57
CA ALA A 94 -14.13 11.10 -3.04
C ALA A 94 -15.21 11.92 -2.30
N ALA A 95 -15.05 12.12 -0.99
CA ALA A 95 -15.97 12.97 -0.23
C ALA A 95 -15.85 14.44 -0.63
N MET A 96 -14.63 14.92 -0.88
CA MET A 96 -14.40 16.28 -1.39
C MET A 96 -15.09 16.49 -2.74
N ALA A 97 -14.95 15.56 -3.67
CA ALA A 97 -15.61 15.62 -4.97
C ALA A 97 -17.13 15.66 -4.83
N ARG A 98 -17.71 14.78 -4.02
CA ARG A 98 -19.16 14.78 -3.76
C ARG A 98 -19.65 16.03 -3.04
N GLY A 99 -18.80 16.66 -2.25
CA GLY A 99 -19.10 17.89 -1.52
C GLY A 99 -18.87 19.19 -2.29
N GLY A 100 -18.59 19.11 -3.60
CA GLY A 100 -18.36 20.30 -4.42
C GLY A 100 -16.94 20.89 -4.33
N MET A 101 -15.97 20.14 -3.78
CA MET A 101 -14.59 20.56 -3.63
C MET A 101 -13.67 19.92 -4.68
N ASP A 102 -14.16 19.78 -5.91
CA ASP A 102 -13.45 19.11 -7.01
C ASP A 102 -12.12 19.79 -7.35
N SER A 103 -12.08 21.12 -7.34
CA SER A 103 -10.87 21.88 -7.65
C SER A 103 -9.76 21.62 -6.64
N GLU A 104 -10.09 21.61 -5.35
CA GLU A 104 -9.12 21.29 -4.29
C GLU A 104 -8.65 19.85 -4.38
N GLY A 105 -9.56 18.91 -4.62
CA GLY A 105 -9.23 17.50 -4.84
C GLY A 105 -8.28 17.31 -6.02
N SER A 106 -8.53 17.99 -7.12
CA SER A 106 -7.67 17.96 -8.31
C SER A 106 -6.28 18.53 -8.05
N GLU A 107 -6.18 19.62 -7.29
CA GLU A 107 -4.90 20.20 -6.89
C GLU A 107 -4.08 19.22 -6.05
N ILE A 108 -4.71 18.51 -5.13
CA ILE A 108 -4.05 17.47 -4.32
C ILE A 108 -3.52 16.36 -5.22
N ILE A 109 -4.34 15.83 -6.13
CA ILE A 109 -3.94 14.77 -7.06
C ILE A 109 -2.76 15.22 -7.92
N CYS A 110 -2.82 16.42 -8.50
CA CYS A 110 -1.75 16.95 -9.33
C CYS A 110 -0.45 17.17 -8.55
N SER A 111 -0.55 17.60 -7.30
CA SER A 111 0.61 17.78 -6.42
C SER A 111 1.28 16.44 -6.11
N VAL A 112 0.50 15.41 -5.81
CA VAL A 112 1.02 14.06 -5.58
C VAL A 112 1.63 13.48 -6.86
N ALA A 113 0.96 13.61 -8.01
CA ALA A 113 1.48 13.15 -9.29
C ALA A 113 2.84 13.78 -9.61
N ARG A 114 3.01 15.07 -9.36
CA ARG A 114 4.27 15.77 -9.54
C ARG A 114 5.40 15.18 -8.70
N LYS A 115 5.12 14.84 -7.44
CA LYS A 115 6.08 14.20 -6.54
C LYS A 115 6.44 12.79 -7.03
N LEU A 116 5.45 12.01 -7.47
CA LEU A 116 5.67 10.65 -7.97
C LEU A 116 6.48 10.64 -9.28
N HIS A 117 6.30 11.63 -10.13
CA HIS A 117 7.01 11.76 -11.42
C HIS A 117 8.37 12.45 -11.31
N ALA A 118 8.71 13.00 -10.15
CA ALA A 118 10.01 13.67 -9.96
C ALA A 118 11.17 12.70 -10.20
N GLY A 119 12.26 13.22 -10.73
CA GLY A 119 13.46 12.43 -10.99
C GLY A 119 14.06 11.87 -9.71
N ARG A 120 14.54 10.62 -9.77
CA ARG A 120 15.23 9.92 -8.69
C ARG A 120 16.58 9.42 -9.16
N ALA A 121 17.50 9.22 -8.22
CA ALA A 121 18.85 8.77 -8.51
C ALA A 121 18.91 7.40 -9.17
N GLU A 122 18.03 6.50 -8.73
CA GLU A 122 17.96 5.13 -9.28
C GLU A 122 16.83 4.99 -10.28
N PRO A 123 16.99 4.14 -11.33
CA PRO A 123 15.91 3.88 -12.28
C PRO A 123 14.74 3.17 -11.60
N PRO A 124 13.50 3.35 -12.13
CA PRO A 124 12.33 2.66 -11.59
C PRO A 124 12.44 1.14 -11.79
N PRO A 125 11.74 0.36 -10.93
CA PRO A 125 11.65 -1.08 -11.14
C PRO A 125 10.93 -1.39 -12.45
N PRO A 126 11.07 -2.63 -13.00
CA PRO A 126 10.34 -3.03 -14.20
C PRO A 126 8.83 -2.88 -14.01
N LEU A 127 8.19 -2.19 -14.92
CA LEU A 127 6.74 -1.96 -14.94
C LEU A 127 6.15 -2.50 -16.24
N THR A 128 4.88 -2.85 -16.21
CA THR A 128 4.17 -3.28 -17.43
C THR A 128 3.92 -2.07 -18.33
N PRO A 129 4.41 -2.07 -19.59
CA PRO A 129 4.15 -0.97 -20.51
C PRO A 129 2.66 -0.80 -20.78
N LEU A 130 2.20 0.44 -20.95
CA LEU A 130 0.79 0.74 -21.25
C LEU A 130 0.31 0.02 -22.52
N ALA A 131 1.14 -0.09 -23.54
CA ALA A 131 0.81 -0.79 -24.77
C ALA A 131 0.38 -2.23 -24.50
N ARG A 132 1.06 -2.92 -23.56
CA ARG A 132 0.71 -4.29 -23.17
C ARG A 132 -0.59 -4.37 -22.37
N TRP A 133 -0.90 -3.34 -21.56
CA TRP A 133 -2.16 -3.27 -20.82
C TRP A 133 -3.39 -3.14 -21.74
N PHE A 134 -3.20 -2.51 -22.90
CA PHE A 134 -4.25 -2.24 -23.87
C PHE A 134 -4.17 -3.13 -25.11
N GLU A 135 -3.40 -4.22 -25.08
CA GLU A 135 -3.43 -5.22 -26.15
C GLU A 135 -4.83 -5.82 -26.24
N PRO A 136 -5.39 -5.97 -27.46
CA PRO A 136 -6.67 -6.65 -27.66
C PRO A 136 -6.58 -8.09 -27.16
N LEU A 137 -7.64 -8.58 -26.49
CA LEU A 137 -7.77 -9.97 -26.08
C LEU A 137 -7.98 -10.87 -27.29
#